data_2b3593ceb0aff48b1e4b2a84e0827514
#
_entry.id   2b3593ceb0aff48b1e4b2a84e0827514
#
_cell.length_a   1.000
_cell.length_b   1.000
_cell.length_c   1.000
_cell.angle_alpha   90.00
_cell.angle_beta   90.00
_cell.angle_gamma   90.00
#
_symmetry.space_group_name_H-M   'P 1'
#
loop_
_entity.id
_entity.type
_entity.pdbx_description
1 polymer ?
#
loop_
_entity_poly.entity_id
_entity_poly.type
_entity_poly.pdbx_seq_one_letter_code
_entity_poly.pdbx_strand_id
1 'polypeptide(L)'
;MDRIIELTQELKDELDKLPLFQEYKSLKKEIEESSEIKALKKEIVRAKNENRLDDHKALLKEYDNHPLVANFNIIEEEVKNYLKQISEILNKK
;
A
#
# COMPACT_ATOMS: atom_id res chain seq x y z
N MET A 1 15.11 -1.29 -27.12
CA MET A 1 14.04 -0.70 -26.31
C MET A 1 12.88 -1.64 -26.10
N ASP A 2 12.39 -2.25 -27.17
CA ASP A 2 11.23 -3.16 -27.08
C ASP A 2 11.48 -4.35 -26.17
N ARG A 3 12.69 -4.89 -26.18
CA ARG A 3 13.05 -6.03 -25.35
C ARG A 3 13.06 -5.67 -23.85
N ILE A 4 13.48 -4.46 -23.52
CA ILE A 4 13.50 -4.00 -22.12
C ILE A 4 12.06 -3.87 -21.62
N ILE A 5 11.16 -3.36 -22.45
CA ILE A 5 9.74 -3.25 -22.14
C ILE A 5 9.11 -4.62 -21.94
N GLU A 6 9.44 -5.58 -22.82
CA GLU A 6 8.97 -6.96 -22.72
C GLU A 6 9.43 -7.64 -21.44
N LEU A 7 10.71 -7.49 -21.08
CA LEU A 7 11.26 -8.07 -19.86
C LEU A 7 10.63 -7.46 -18.61
N THR A 8 10.39 -6.16 -18.64
CA THR A 8 9.71 -5.46 -17.55
C THR A 8 8.28 -5.96 -17.38
N GLN A 9 7.58 -6.18 -18.49
CA GLN A 9 6.21 -6.69 -18.48
C GLN A 9 6.17 -8.13 -17.98
N GLU A 10 7.11 -8.98 -18.42
CA GLU A 10 7.21 -10.37 -17.96
C GLU A 10 7.48 -10.43 -16.46
N LEU A 11 8.37 -9.58 -15.96
CA LEU A 11 8.69 -9.51 -14.54
C LEU A 11 7.44 -9.08 -13.74
N LYS A 12 6.73 -8.09 -14.21
CA LYS A 12 5.49 -7.64 -13.60
C LYS A 12 4.46 -8.77 -13.53
N ASP A 13 4.30 -9.51 -14.62
CA ASP A 13 3.35 -10.63 -14.69
C ASP A 13 3.72 -11.73 -13.70
N GLU A 14 5.01 -12.04 -13.58
CA GLU A 14 5.50 -13.03 -12.62
C GLU A 14 5.29 -12.56 -11.18
N LEU A 15 5.56 -11.28 -10.89
CA LEU A 15 5.34 -10.70 -9.56
C LEU A 15 3.86 -10.76 -9.17
N ASP A 16 2.97 -10.47 -10.13
CA ASP A 16 1.53 -10.49 -9.88
C ASP A 16 1.01 -11.89 -9.51
N LYS A 17 1.72 -12.94 -9.87
CA LYS A 17 1.35 -14.33 -9.53
C LYS A 17 1.78 -14.73 -8.11
N LEU A 18 2.69 -13.97 -7.48
CA LEU A 18 3.18 -14.30 -6.15
C LEU A 18 2.09 -14.07 -5.10
N PRO A 19 1.97 -14.96 -4.10
CA PRO A 19 0.98 -14.80 -3.04
C PRO A 19 1.06 -13.46 -2.32
N LEU A 20 2.28 -12.95 -2.10
CA LEU A 20 2.50 -11.66 -1.44
C LEU A 20 1.82 -10.52 -2.20
N PHE A 21 1.97 -10.48 -3.52
CA PHE A 21 1.38 -9.43 -4.35
C PHE A 21 -0.14 -9.59 -4.47
N GLN A 22 -0.62 -10.82 -4.50
CA GLN A 22 -2.06 -11.10 -4.49
C GLN A 22 -2.70 -10.63 -3.18
N GLU A 23 -2.05 -10.89 -2.06
CA GLU A 23 -2.49 -10.44 -0.75
C GLU A 23 -2.49 -8.91 -0.66
N TYR A 24 -1.45 -8.26 -1.18
CA TYR A 24 -1.37 -6.81 -1.25
C TYR A 24 -2.56 -6.22 -2.01
N LYS A 25 -2.85 -6.74 -3.19
CA LYS A 25 -3.97 -6.29 -4.02
C LYS A 25 -5.32 -6.51 -3.35
N SER A 26 -5.48 -7.66 -2.71
CA SER A 26 -6.72 -8.02 -2.01
C SER A 26 -6.98 -7.07 -0.83
N LEU A 27 -5.97 -6.83 -0.01
CA LEU A 27 -6.07 -5.90 1.13
C LEU A 27 -6.33 -4.48 0.67
N LYS A 28 -5.66 -4.04 -0.38
CA LYS A 28 -5.87 -2.71 -0.97
C LYS A 28 -7.33 -2.53 -1.39
N LYS A 29 -7.89 -3.55 -2.04
CA LYS A 29 -9.29 -3.55 -2.47
C LYS A 29 -10.24 -3.51 -1.28
N GLU A 30 -9.98 -4.32 -0.25
CA GLU A 30 -10.79 -4.32 0.97
C GLU A 30 -10.81 -2.95 1.64
N ILE A 31 -9.65 -2.29 1.71
CA ILE A 31 -9.54 -0.94 2.26
C ILE A 31 -10.34 0.05 1.44
N GLU A 32 -10.23 -0.02 0.11
CA GLU A 32 -10.97 0.87 -0.79
C GLU A 32 -12.49 0.69 -0.69
N GLU A 33 -12.94 -0.51 -0.38
CA GLU A 33 -14.36 -0.84 -0.25
C GLU A 33 -14.90 -0.66 1.18
N SER A 34 -14.03 -0.48 2.17
CA SER A 34 -14.44 -0.33 3.57
C SER A 34 -15.13 1.00 3.82
N SER A 35 -16.37 0.96 4.26
CA SER A 35 -17.12 2.16 4.62
C SER A 35 -16.54 2.85 5.86
N GLU A 36 -16.05 2.09 6.83
CA GLU A 36 -15.40 2.62 8.03
C GLU A 36 -14.15 3.41 7.69
N ILE A 37 -13.30 2.86 6.82
CA ILE A 37 -12.06 3.51 6.41
C ILE A 37 -12.36 4.76 5.57
N LYS A 38 -13.33 4.69 4.69
CA LYS A 38 -13.78 5.85 3.90
C LYS A 38 -14.26 6.98 4.82
N ALA A 39 -15.02 6.63 5.86
CA ALA A 39 -15.50 7.61 6.84
C ALA A 39 -14.34 8.23 7.61
N LEU A 40 -13.37 7.41 8.06
CA LEU A 40 -12.16 7.89 8.74
C LEU A 40 -11.36 8.86 7.87
N LYS A 41 -11.17 8.52 6.59
CA LYS A 41 -10.45 9.40 5.65
C LYS A 41 -11.13 10.75 5.50
N LYS A 42 -12.45 10.77 5.40
CA LYS A 42 -13.22 12.01 5.32
C LYS A 42 -13.06 12.86 6.57
N GLU A 43 -13.12 12.24 7.74
CA GLU A 43 -12.94 12.93 9.01
C GLU A 43 -11.51 13.48 9.18
N ILE A 44 -10.51 12.73 8.72
CA ILE A 44 -9.11 13.17 8.74
C ILE A 44 -8.93 14.43 7.90
N VAL A 45 -9.44 14.43 6.68
CA VAL A 45 -9.38 15.59 5.79
C VAL A 45 -10.13 16.78 6.38
N ARG A 46 -11.30 16.54 6.93
CA ARG A 46 -12.13 17.57 7.55
C ARG A 46 -11.43 18.22 8.74
N ALA A 47 -10.85 17.40 9.63
CA ALA A 47 -10.11 17.91 10.79
C ALA A 47 -8.92 18.75 10.36
N LYS A 48 -8.20 18.31 9.31
CA LYS A 48 -7.08 19.06 8.76
C LYS A 48 -7.53 20.42 8.20
N ASN A 49 -8.62 20.43 7.43
CA ASN A 49 -9.15 21.65 6.82
C ASN A 49 -9.70 22.64 7.85
N GLU A 50 -10.22 22.13 8.96
CA GLU A 50 -10.74 22.95 10.05
C GLU A 50 -9.68 23.30 11.10
N ASN A 51 -8.41 22.95 10.87
CA ASN A 51 -7.28 23.19 11.77
C ASN A 51 -7.45 22.57 13.17
N ARG A 52 -8.20 21.47 13.27
CA ARG A 52 -8.35 20.70 14.50
C ARG A 52 -7.18 19.71 14.62
N LEU A 53 -6.02 20.23 15.01
CA LEU A 53 -4.77 19.45 14.99
C LEU A 53 -4.77 18.23 15.92
N ASP A 54 -5.33 18.38 17.11
CA ASP A 54 -5.40 17.27 18.08
C ASP A 54 -6.33 16.16 17.56
N ASP A 55 -7.47 16.55 17.01
CA ASP A 55 -8.42 15.61 16.40
C ASP A 55 -7.80 14.92 15.20
N HIS A 56 -7.06 15.67 14.38
CA HIS A 56 -6.36 15.13 13.22
C HIS A 56 -5.36 14.04 13.63
N LYS A 57 -4.57 14.28 14.66
CA LYS A 57 -3.62 13.30 15.19
C LYS A 57 -4.32 12.06 15.73
N ALA A 58 -5.41 12.23 16.48
CA ALA A 58 -6.17 11.13 17.03
C ALA A 58 -6.79 10.27 15.93
N LEU A 59 -7.33 10.90 14.88
CA LEU A 59 -7.93 10.22 13.74
C LEU A 59 -6.88 9.45 12.92
N LEU A 60 -5.69 10.02 12.73
CA LEU A 60 -4.59 9.33 12.06
C LEU A 60 -4.18 8.08 12.82
N LYS A 61 -4.12 8.16 14.13
CA LYS A 61 -3.80 7.03 14.99
C LYS A 61 -4.87 5.94 14.89
N GLU A 62 -6.13 6.33 14.89
CA GLU A 62 -7.26 5.41 14.71
C GLU A 62 -7.20 4.71 13.36
N TYR A 63 -6.87 5.46 12.31
CA TYR A 63 -6.69 4.93 10.96
C TYR A 63 -5.57 3.89 10.93
N ASP A 64 -4.39 4.24 11.47
CA ASP A 64 -3.22 3.34 11.47
C ASP A 64 -3.46 2.07 12.30
N ASN A 65 -4.31 2.16 13.33
CA ASN A 65 -4.62 1.03 14.20
C ASN A 65 -5.78 0.17 13.68
N HIS A 66 -6.47 0.61 12.63
CA HIS A 66 -7.52 -0.20 12.02
C HIS A 66 -6.91 -1.52 11.52
N PRO A 67 -7.51 -2.69 11.83
CA PRO A 67 -6.92 -3.99 11.46
C PRO A 67 -6.56 -4.14 9.99
N LEU A 68 -7.42 -3.67 9.08
CA LEU A 68 -7.14 -3.74 7.65
C LEU A 68 -5.94 -2.87 7.26
N VAL A 69 -5.86 -1.67 7.82
CA VAL A 69 -4.77 -0.74 7.54
C VAL A 69 -3.46 -1.26 8.13
N ALA A 70 -3.49 -1.77 9.36
CA ALA A 70 -2.31 -2.33 10.00
C ALA A 70 -1.75 -3.51 9.21
N ASN A 71 -2.61 -4.42 8.78
CA ASN A 71 -2.20 -5.56 7.96
C ASN A 71 -1.68 -5.11 6.59
N PHE A 72 -2.33 -4.14 5.97
CA PHE A 72 -1.89 -3.58 4.70
C PHE A 72 -0.50 -2.98 4.82
N ASN A 73 -0.23 -2.22 5.89
CA ASN A 73 1.07 -1.59 6.11
C ASN A 73 2.19 -2.62 6.24
N ILE A 74 1.92 -3.75 6.92
CA ILE A 74 2.88 -4.84 7.04
C ILE A 74 3.19 -5.44 5.66
N ILE A 75 2.16 -5.76 4.90
CA ILE A 75 2.30 -6.35 3.56
C ILE A 75 2.97 -5.38 2.61
N GLU A 76 2.61 -4.10 2.67
CA GLU A 76 3.24 -3.06 1.85
C GLU A 76 4.75 -2.99 2.11
N GLU A 77 5.16 -3.07 3.37
CA GLU A 77 6.57 -3.06 3.73
C GLU A 77 7.30 -4.29 3.17
N GLU A 78 6.67 -5.45 3.25
CA GLU A 78 7.22 -6.68 2.67
C GLU A 78 7.36 -6.58 1.14
N VAL A 79 6.36 -5.99 0.47
CA VAL A 79 6.40 -5.76 -0.98
C VAL A 79 7.56 -4.81 -1.33
N LYS A 80 7.71 -3.72 -0.59
CA LYS A 80 8.80 -2.76 -0.82
C LYS A 80 10.16 -3.40 -0.65
N ASN A 81 10.35 -4.22 0.38
CA ASN A 81 11.60 -4.92 0.64
C ASN A 81 11.92 -5.92 -0.47
N TYR A 82 10.91 -6.64 -0.93
CA TYR A 82 11.06 -7.60 -2.02
C TYR A 82 11.50 -6.91 -3.32
N LEU A 83 10.84 -5.81 -3.67
CA LEU A 83 11.19 -5.02 -4.86
C LEU A 83 12.58 -4.42 -4.77
N LYS A 84 12.97 -3.97 -3.57
CA LYS A 84 14.31 -3.44 -3.31
C LYS A 84 15.37 -4.51 -3.56
N GLN A 85 15.16 -5.73 -3.09
CA GLN A 85 16.07 -6.85 -3.29
C GLN A 85 16.23 -7.17 -4.78
N ILE A 86 15.14 -7.18 -5.54
CA ILE A 86 15.16 -7.39 -6.98
C ILE A 86 15.96 -6.28 -7.67
N SER A 87 15.73 -5.04 -7.30
CA SER A 87 16.42 -3.88 -7.86
C SER A 87 17.92 -3.97 -7.61
N GLU A 88 18.33 -4.38 -6.40
CA GLU A 88 19.76 -4.57 -6.07
C GLU A 88 20.40 -5.66 -6.90
N ILE A 89 19.70 -6.76 -7.13
CA ILE A 89 20.20 -7.86 -7.97
C ILE A 89 20.38 -7.37 -9.42
N LEU A 90 19.41 -6.65 -9.96
CA LEU A 90 19.49 -6.13 -11.32
C LEU A 90 20.58 -5.09 -11.49
N ASN A 91 20.82 -4.28 -10.48
CA ASN A 91 21.84 -3.23 -10.53
C ASN A 91 23.28 -3.76 -10.41
N LYS A 92 23.45 -4.97 -9.91
CA LYS A 92 24.77 -5.60 -9.79
C LYS A 92 25.30 -6.18 -11.11
N LYS A 93 24.48 -6.19 -12.12
CA LYS A 93 24.89 -6.61 -13.45
C LYS A 93 25.40 -5.41 -14.24
#